data_c7c7134fd9c5431e6a89b97ce41569d6
#
_entry.id   c7c7134fd9c5431e6a89b97ce41569d6
#
_cell.length_a   1.000
_cell.length_b   1.000
_cell.length_c   1.000
_cell.angle_alpha   90.00
_cell.angle_beta   90.00
_cell.angle_gamma   90.00
#
_symmetry.space_group_name_H-M   'P 1'
#
loop_
_entity.id
_entity.type
_entity.pdbx_description
1 polymer ?
#
loop_
_entity_poly.entity_id
_entity_poly.type
_entity_poly.pdbx_seq_one_letter_code
_entity_poly.pdbx_strand_id
1 'polypeptide(L)'
;MGIVKSLTGQTAYYGISSMLGRLLNYLLVPLWTRLIVPPDNLAIVHVLYAWAALLNVLLTYGMETAFFRFSTDPSCDRKKVGDTAFTALLTTTTVAMVLGLLFFRQIAGAIDYGTQARCLFYFVLIVAFDTYAVIPFARLRLENRALRYAVIKLAGIALTAAMNLLLICVLPYYGVMRIDVESVFLGNAVGSALVLVLLGKDLWGFSIRIDRALLRRMLSYGWPILIGGTAYVVNEVMDRVFLRELLPQDTAEYTLGAYGACFKLAIFITLFVQAFRLAVEPFFFSHAKDRDARQTYAAVTLYFTIAVAAMYIGVMANLSWLQLIIGEQYRSGIDIVPIVLFANVFLGLYYNLSMWYKLTDRTRWGAYISILGAVVTVSVIFYGVPRYGYMAAAWSHLLTYGTMMLVSYGFGQHFYPIPYRVGRIVMYLLLAWGGGYLAWYVCGGNPWIGNAILLVFCALVYLL
;
A
#
# COMPACT_ATOMS: atom_id res chain seq x y z
N MET A 1 31.26 -1.37 -13.89
CA MET A 1 30.07 -1.35 -14.78
C MET A 1 29.19 -2.61 -14.68
N GLY A 2 29.73 -3.83 -14.52
CA GLY A 2 28.94 -5.08 -14.44
C GLY A 2 28.03 -5.20 -13.20
N ILE A 3 28.51 -4.82 -12.01
CA ILE A 3 27.76 -4.94 -10.74
C ILE A 3 26.58 -3.96 -10.70
N VAL A 4 26.75 -2.73 -11.16
CA VAL A 4 25.68 -1.71 -11.21
C VAL A 4 24.59 -2.14 -12.21
N LYS A 5 24.96 -2.67 -13.37
CA LYS A 5 24.02 -3.18 -14.38
C LYS A 5 23.23 -4.41 -13.89
N SER A 6 23.87 -5.27 -13.10
CA SER A 6 23.23 -6.43 -12.45
C SER A 6 22.25 -6.01 -11.34
N LEU A 7 22.64 -5.06 -10.49
CA LEU A 7 21.79 -4.52 -9.42
C LEU A 7 20.58 -3.75 -9.96
N THR A 8 20.75 -2.92 -11.00
CA THR A 8 19.63 -2.21 -11.63
C THR A 8 18.66 -3.18 -12.29
N GLY A 9 19.15 -4.23 -12.96
CA GLY A 9 18.30 -5.26 -13.56
C GLY A 9 17.49 -6.02 -12.50
N GLN A 10 18.11 -6.44 -11.40
CA GLN A 10 17.41 -7.17 -10.33
C GLN A 10 16.38 -6.30 -9.59
N THR A 11 16.72 -5.05 -9.27
CA THR A 11 15.79 -4.09 -8.66
C THR A 11 14.59 -3.84 -9.57
N ALA A 12 14.80 -3.80 -10.90
CA ALA A 12 13.72 -3.69 -11.86
C ALA A 12 12.75 -4.89 -11.81
N TYR A 13 13.25 -6.13 -11.72
CA TYR A 13 12.39 -7.33 -11.59
C TYR A 13 11.52 -7.28 -10.32
N TYR A 14 12.08 -6.91 -9.17
CA TYR A 14 11.33 -6.79 -7.91
C TYR A 14 10.31 -5.65 -7.97
N GLY A 15 10.71 -4.49 -8.52
CA GLY A 15 9.84 -3.33 -8.65
C GLY A 15 8.70 -3.58 -9.62
N ILE A 16 8.99 -4.05 -10.84
CA ILE A 16 7.99 -4.32 -11.88
C ILE A 16 6.99 -5.39 -11.42
N SER A 17 7.46 -6.49 -10.81
CA SER A 17 6.54 -7.53 -10.31
C SER A 17 5.59 -7.01 -9.23
N SER A 18 6.07 -6.15 -8.33
CA SER A 18 5.23 -5.53 -7.30
C SER A 18 4.23 -4.53 -7.88
N MET A 19 4.64 -3.71 -8.85
CA MET A 19 3.77 -2.73 -9.53
C MET A 19 2.74 -3.41 -10.42
N LEU A 20 3.14 -4.43 -11.18
CA LEU A 20 2.24 -5.20 -12.04
C LEU A 20 1.19 -5.94 -11.21
N GLY A 21 1.59 -6.44 -10.02
CA GLY A 21 0.65 -7.03 -9.08
C GLY A 21 -0.44 -6.06 -8.61
N ARG A 22 -0.08 -4.84 -8.28
CA ARG A 22 -1.05 -3.79 -7.91
C ARG A 22 -1.96 -3.41 -9.08
N LEU A 23 -1.39 -3.30 -10.28
CA LEU A 23 -2.15 -3.00 -11.49
C LEU A 23 -3.17 -4.11 -11.81
N LEU A 24 -2.77 -5.38 -11.72
CA LEU A 24 -3.66 -6.52 -11.95
C LEU A 24 -4.81 -6.55 -10.93
N ASN A 25 -4.54 -6.33 -9.65
CA ASN A 25 -5.58 -6.20 -8.64
C ASN A 25 -6.52 -5.01 -8.91
N TYR A 26 -5.99 -3.90 -9.47
CA TYR A 26 -6.81 -2.77 -9.88
C TYR A 26 -7.73 -3.13 -11.06
N LEU A 27 -7.27 -3.95 -12.02
CA LEU A 27 -8.09 -4.39 -13.14
C LEU A 27 -9.30 -5.26 -12.73
N LEU A 28 -9.32 -5.80 -11.51
CA LEU A 28 -10.48 -6.50 -10.95
C LEU A 28 -11.56 -5.53 -10.42
N VAL A 29 -11.25 -4.25 -10.21
CA VAL A 29 -12.20 -3.27 -9.67
C VAL A 29 -13.44 -3.09 -10.55
N PRO A 30 -13.31 -2.92 -11.89
CA PRO A 30 -14.48 -2.85 -12.77
C PRO A 30 -15.37 -4.08 -12.68
N LEU A 31 -14.76 -5.25 -12.52
CA LEU A 31 -15.47 -6.52 -12.39
C LEU A 31 -16.28 -6.54 -11.09
N TRP A 32 -15.64 -6.28 -9.97
CA TRP A 32 -16.29 -6.33 -8.66
C TRP A 32 -17.39 -5.28 -8.53
N THR A 33 -17.13 -4.04 -8.93
CA THR A 33 -18.09 -2.93 -8.77
C THR A 33 -19.28 -2.99 -9.74
N ARG A 34 -19.21 -3.78 -10.80
CA ARG A 34 -20.35 -3.97 -11.72
C ARG A 34 -21.16 -5.21 -11.41
N LEU A 35 -20.55 -6.25 -10.86
CA LEU A 35 -21.20 -7.54 -10.64
C LEU A 35 -21.59 -7.77 -9.18
N ILE A 36 -20.81 -7.24 -8.21
CA ILE A 36 -21.12 -7.33 -6.78
C ILE A 36 -21.85 -6.04 -6.39
N VAL A 37 -23.14 -6.05 -6.50
CA VAL A 37 -24.02 -4.92 -6.18
C VAL A 37 -25.11 -5.37 -5.20
N PRO A 38 -25.59 -4.53 -4.29
CA PRO A 38 -25.19 -3.13 -4.05
C PRO A 38 -23.80 -2.99 -3.38
N PRO A 39 -23.28 -1.77 -3.19
CA PRO A 39 -21.97 -1.48 -2.55
C PRO A 39 -21.74 -2.14 -1.20
N ASP A 40 -22.79 -2.36 -0.41
CA ASP A 40 -22.74 -3.03 0.90
C ASP A 40 -22.03 -4.39 0.82
N ASN A 41 -22.29 -5.13 -0.24
CA ASN A 41 -21.70 -6.46 -0.45
C ASN A 41 -20.17 -6.41 -0.63
N LEU A 42 -19.60 -5.29 -1.08
CA LEU A 42 -18.15 -5.14 -1.26
C LEU A 42 -17.45 -4.53 -0.04
N ALA A 43 -18.18 -3.96 0.90
CA ALA A 43 -17.64 -3.32 2.10
C ALA A 43 -16.77 -4.27 2.92
N ILE A 44 -17.23 -5.52 3.12
CA ILE A 44 -16.48 -6.56 3.84
C ILE A 44 -15.09 -6.80 3.25
N VAL A 45 -14.94 -6.68 1.92
CA VAL A 45 -13.63 -6.82 1.26
C VAL A 45 -12.70 -5.73 1.73
N HIS A 46 -13.17 -4.48 1.78
CA HIS A 46 -12.35 -3.35 2.22
C HIS A 46 -11.95 -3.45 3.68
N VAL A 47 -12.88 -3.86 4.56
CA VAL A 47 -12.62 -4.04 6.00
C VAL A 47 -11.63 -5.18 6.24
N LEU A 48 -11.90 -6.37 5.69
CA LEU A 48 -11.04 -7.53 5.94
C LEU A 48 -9.63 -7.34 5.35
N TYR A 49 -9.48 -6.68 4.18
CA TYR A 49 -8.14 -6.38 3.66
C TYR A 49 -7.41 -5.31 4.47
N ALA A 50 -8.10 -4.37 5.11
CA ALA A 50 -7.48 -3.47 6.08
C ALA A 50 -6.96 -4.25 7.31
N TRP A 51 -7.77 -5.18 7.84
CA TRP A 51 -7.33 -6.09 8.88
C TRP A 51 -6.20 -7.02 8.44
N ALA A 52 -6.21 -7.51 7.17
CA ALA A 52 -5.12 -8.31 6.63
C ALA A 52 -3.79 -7.56 6.65
N ALA A 53 -3.80 -6.29 6.26
CA ALA A 53 -2.60 -5.45 6.28
C ALA A 53 -2.04 -5.31 7.71
N LEU A 54 -2.91 -5.10 8.71
CA LEU A 54 -2.51 -5.01 10.10
C LEU A 54 -1.99 -6.36 10.63
N LEU A 55 -2.73 -7.44 10.40
CA LEU A 55 -2.34 -8.78 10.85
C LEU A 55 -1.04 -9.25 10.20
N ASN A 56 -0.79 -8.93 8.93
CA ASN A 56 0.49 -9.23 8.28
C ASN A 56 1.67 -8.55 8.99
N VAL A 57 1.54 -7.29 9.41
CA VAL A 57 2.58 -6.61 10.19
C VAL A 57 2.72 -7.24 11.58
N LEU A 58 1.61 -7.54 12.25
CA LEU A 58 1.62 -8.15 13.59
C LEU A 58 2.20 -9.57 13.57
N LEU A 59 1.82 -10.41 12.59
CA LEU A 59 2.29 -11.79 12.47
C LEU A 59 3.73 -11.90 11.96
N THR A 60 4.20 -10.93 11.20
CA THR A 60 5.61 -10.87 10.75
C THR A 60 6.54 -10.22 11.76
N TYR A 61 6.02 -9.40 12.67
CA TYR A 61 6.70 -8.71 13.78
C TYR A 61 8.14 -8.27 13.46
N GLY A 62 8.38 -7.74 12.25
CA GLY A 62 9.67 -7.25 11.79
C GLY A 62 10.69 -8.35 11.48
N MET A 63 10.30 -9.62 11.47
CA MET A 63 11.20 -10.78 11.29
C MET A 63 11.85 -10.77 9.91
N GLU A 64 11.18 -10.28 8.86
CA GLU A 64 11.77 -10.17 7.53
C GLU A 64 13.01 -9.26 7.53
N THR A 65 12.91 -8.09 8.15
CA THR A 65 14.03 -7.15 8.24
C THR A 65 15.13 -7.68 9.17
N ALA A 66 14.75 -8.35 10.25
CA ALA A 66 15.70 -9.03 11.13
C ALA A 66 16.43 -10.15 10.37
N PHE A 67 15.72 -10.95 9.57
CA PHE A 67 16.33 -11.99 8.73
C PHE A 67 17.41 -11.40 7.81
N PHE A 68 17.15 -10.30 7.09
CA PHE A 68 18.16 -9.66 6.25
C PHE A 68 19.36 -9.17 7.07
N ARG A 69 19.11 -8.49 8.20
CA ARG A 69 20.16 -7.93 9.05
C ARG A 69 21.09 -9.00 9.58
N PHE A 70 20.54 -10.08 10.15
CA PHE A 70 21.35 -11.13 10.76
C PHE A 70 21.92 -12.13 9.73
N SER A 71 21.30 -12.30 8.56
CA SER A 71 21.86 -13.12 7.47
C SER A 71 23.06 -12.48 6.77
N THR A 72 23.24 -11.15 6.91
CA THR A 72 24.39 -10.41 6.37
C THR A 72 25.47 -10.17 7.42
N ASP A 73 25.24 -10.50 8.68
CA ASP A 73 26.21 -10.39 9.78
C ASP A 73 27.19 -11.57 9.72
N PRO A 74 28.50 -11.32 9.54
CA PRO A 74 29.52 -12.40 9.49
C PRO A 74 29.59 -13.24 10.77
N SER A 75 29.11 -12.73 11.90
CA SER A 75 29.09 -13.44 13.19
C SER A 75 27.97 -14.47 13.31
N CYS A 76 27.02 -14.49 12.37
CA CYS A 76 25.84 -15.34 12.41
C CYS A 76 25.86 -16.39 11.29
N ASP A 77 25.52 -17.63 11.64
CA ASP A 77 25.29 -18.67 10.64
C ASP A 77 23.98 -18.39 9.88
N ARG A 78 24.11 -18.10 8.60
CA ARG A 78 22.99 -17.75 7.71
C ARG A 78 21.89 -18.81 7.69
N LYS A 79 22.26 -20.10 7.77
CA LYS A 79 21.28 -21.18 7.81
C LYS A 79 20.49 -21.17 9.11
N LYS A 80 21.17 -21.00 10.26
CA LYS A 80 20.50 -20.89 11.57
C LYS A 80 19.58 -19.68 11.65
N VAL A 81 19.97 -18.53 11.06
CA VAL A 81 19.12 -17.34 10.97
C VAL A 81 17.84 -17.65 10.20
N GLY A 82 17.96 -18.30 9.04
CA GLY A 82 16.81 -18.68 8.22
C GLY A 82 15.89 -19.67 8.93
N ASP A 83 16.45 -20.74 9.49
CA ASP A 83 15.71 -21.79 10.20
C ASP A 83 14.96 -21.19 11.42
N THR A 84 15.62 -20.33 12.20
CA THR A 84 15.02 -19.67 13.37
C THR A 84 13.90 -18.72 12.97
N ALA A 85 14.12 -17.85 11.95
CA ALA A 85 13.12 -16.89 11.47
C ALA A 85 11.89 -17.62 10.90
N PHE A 86 12.11 -18.60 10.04
CA PHE A 86 11.04 -19.38 9.42
C PHE A 86 10.24 -20.16 10.46
N THR A 87 10.90 -20.89 11.37
CA THR A 87 10.21 -21.68 12.40
C THR A 87 9.42 -20.80 13.37
N ALA A 88 9.94 -19.62 13.75
CA ALA A 88 9.23 -18.68 14.59
C ALA A 88 7.93 -18.18 13.92
N LEU A 89 8.01 -17.73 12.66
CA LEU A 89 6.82 -17.30 11.90
C LEU A 89 5.86 -18.47 11.65
N LEU A 90 6.36 -19.65 11.29
CA LEU A 90 5.54 -20.84 11.08
C LEU A 90 4.73 -21.15 12.35
N THR A 91 5.37 -21.20 13.51
CA THR A 91 4.72 -21.54 14.76
C THR A 91 3.66 -20.53 15.17
N THR A 92 4.01 -19.23 15.21
CA THR A 92 3.09 -18.16 15.62
C THR A 92 1.91 -18.02 14.67
N THR A 93 2.16 -18.11 13.35
CA THR A 93 1.11 -18.04 12.34
C THR A 93 0.22 -19.27 12.34
N THR A 94 0.77 -20.48 12.55
CA THR A 94 -0.05 -21.68 12.66
C THR A 94 -0.98 -21.61 13.85
N VAL A 95 -0.49 -21.15 15.02
CA VAL A 95 -1.34 -20.95 16.20
C VAL A 95 -2.45 -19.94 15.89
N ALA A 96 -2.12 -18.80 15.30
CA ALA A 96 -3.11 -17.78 14.94
C ALA A 96 -4.11 -18.32 13.91
N MET A 97 -3.67 -19.07 12.92
CA MET A 97 -4.53 -19.70 11.89
C MET A 97 -5.48 -20.73 12.54
N VAL A 98 -4.97 -21.62 13.37
CA VAL A 98 -5.81 -22.63 14.07
C VAL A 98 -6.86 -21.95 14.94
N LEU A 99 -6.48 -20.97 15.73
CA LEU A 99 -7.43 -20.19 16.53
C LEU A 99 -8.44 -19.46 15.65
N GLY A 100 -7.97 -18.81 14.59
CA GLY A 100 -8.84 -18.12 13.62
C GLY A 100 -9.85 -19.08 12.97
N LEU A 101 -9.41 -20.28 12.56
CA LEU A 101 -10.29 -21.29 11.95
C LEU A 101 -11.23 -21.96 12.95
N LEU A 102 -10.83 -22.12 14.21
CA LEU A 102 -11.72 -22.64 15.26
C LEU A 102 -12.84 -21.66 15.63
N PHE A 103 -12.50 -20.36 15.65
CA PHE A 103 -13.40 -19.30 16.13
C PHE A 103 -13.92 -18.38 15.03
N PHE A 104 -13.76 -18.72 13.72
CA PHE A 104 -14.14 -17.81 12.63
C PHE A 104 -15.61 -17.39 12.65
N ARG A 105 -16.54 -18.28 13.06
CA ARG A 105 -17.96 -17.95 13.17
C ARG A 105 -18.23 -16.99 14.31
N GLN A 106 -17.60 -17.21 15.47
CA GLN A 106 -17.73 -16.35 16.64
C GLN A 106 -17.13 -14.96 16.34
N ILE A 107 -15.96 -14.93 15.71
CA ILE A 107 -15.33 -13.67 15.29
C ILE A 107 -16.21 -12.94 14.26
N ALA A 108 -16.73 -13.66 13.26
CA ALA A 108 -17.65 -13.08 12.28
C ALA A 108 -18.90 -12.49 12.93
N GLY A 109 -19.49 -13.20 13.91
CA GLY A 109 -20.63 -12.70 14.68
C GLY A 109 -20.27 -11.46 15.52
N ALA A 110 -19.08 -11.43 16.13
CA ALA A 110 -18.64 -10.30 16.95
C ALA A 110 -18.34 -9.01 16.15
N ILE A 111 -18.08 -9.15 14.85
CA ILE A 111 -17.85 -8.02 13.92
C ILE A 111 -19.03 -7.80 12.97
N ASP A 112 -20.22 -8.31 13.30
CA ASP A 112 -21.47 -8.20 12.54
C ASP A 112 -21.44 -8.71 11.10
N TYR A 113 -20.54 -9.66 10.79
CA TYR A 113 -20.47 -10.39 9.51
C TYR A 113 -20.87 -11.87 9.64
N GLY A 114 -21.73 -12.19 10.61
CA GLY A 114 -22.17 -13.57 10.88
C GLY A 114 -22.75 -14.28 9.65
N THR A 115 -23.51 -13.60 8.80
CA THR A 115 -24.05 -14.12 7.53
C THR A 115 -22.97 -14.42 6.49
N GLN A 116 -21.82 -13.75 6.57
CA GLN A 116 -20.69 -13.85 5.65
C GLN A 116 -19.48 -14.54 6.30
N ALA A 117 -19.71 -15.40 7.31
CA ALA A 117 -18.64 -16.04 8.07
C ALA A 117 -17.64 -16.83 7.20
N ARG A 118 -18.05 -17.34 6.02
CA ARG A 118 -17.15 -18.01 5.08
C ARG A 118 -16.09 -17.08 4.50
N CYS A 119 -16.39 -15.79 4.33
CA CYS A 119 -15.38 -14.80 3.93
C CYS A 119 -14.25 -14.74 4.96
N LEU A 120 -14.58 -14.81 6.25
CA LEU A 120 -13.60 -14.82 7.33
C LEU A 120 -12.77 -16.12 7.36
N PHE A 121 -13.39 -17.25 7.03
CA PHE A 121 -12.65 -18.52 6.89
C PHE A 121 -11.54 -18.42 5.83
N TYR A 122 -11.88 -17.97 4.61
CA TYR A 122 -10.88 -17.77 3.54
C TYR A 122 -9.88 -16.65 3.88
N PHE A 123 -10.33 -15.61 4.53
CA PHE A 123 -9.48 -14.52 5.00
C PHE A 123 -8.36 -15.02 5.93
N VAL A 124 -8.68 -15.88 6.91
CA VAL A 124 -7.69 -16.49 7.81
C VAL A 124 -6.66 -17.30 7.03
N LEU A 125 -7.10 -18.06 6.03
CA LEU A 125 -6.19 -18.82 5.16
C LEU A 125 -5.28 -17.89 4.34
N ILE A 126 -5.82 -16.82 3.76
CA ILE A 126 -5.04 -15.83 2.98
C ILE A 126 -3.93 -15.26 3.86
N VAL A 127 -4.27 -14.74 5.04
CA VAL A 127 -3.29 -14.12 5.96
C VAL A 127 -2.22 -15.12 6.38
N ALA A 128 -2.60 -16.37 6.68
CA ALA A 128 -1.65 -17.40 7.05
C ALA A 128 -0.70 -17.75 5.89
N PHE A 129 -1.23 -17.99 4.70
CA PHE A 129 -0.44 -18.34 3.52
C PHE A 129 0.52 -17.23 3.12
N ASP A 130 0.06 -15.98 3.14
CA ASP A 130 0.89 -14.82 2.85
C ASP A 130 2.02 -14.68 3.88
N THR A 131 1.75 -14.90 5.16
CA THR A 131 2.77 -14.85 6.22
C THR A 131 3.80 -15.99 6.10
N TYR A 132 3.38 -17.20 5.77
CA TYR A 132 4.32 -18.32 5.53
C TYR A 132 5.27 -18.05 4.36
N ALA A 133 4.84 -17.30 3.37
CA ALA A 133 5.65 -16.94 2.20
C ALA A 133 6.73 -15.87 2.47
N VAL A 134 6.66 -15.13 3.59
CA VAL A 134 7.51 -13.96 3.87
C VAL A 134 9.00 -14.32 3.87
N ILE A 135 9.41 -15.32 4.69
CA ILE A 135 10.84 -15.71 4.80
C ILE A 135 11.36 -16.42 3.54
N PRO A 136 10.61 -17.34 2.88
CA PRO A 136 11.02 -17.87 1.58
C PRO A 136 11.24 -16.79 0.52
N PHE A 137 10.35 -15.81 0.41
CA PHE A 137 10.55 -14.67 -0.48
C PHE A 137 11.75 -13.80 -0.09
N ALA A 138 11.95 -13.55 1.21
CA ALA A 138 13.12 -12.83 1.70
C ALA A 138 14.43 -13.58 1.35
N ARG A 139 14.44 -14.92 1.45
CA ARG A 139 15.57 -15.76 1.04
C ARG A 139 15.86 -15.65 -0.45
N LEU A 140 14.83 -15.71 -1.31
CA LEU A 140 15.02 -15.53 -2.77
C LEU A 140 15.65 -14.18 -3.10
N ARG A 141 15.28 -13.13 -2.38
CA ARG A 141 15.89 -11.79 -2.55
C ARG A 141 17.34 -11.78 -2.06
N LEU A 142 17.62 -12.39 -0.91
CA LEU A 142 18.97 -12.49 -0.36
C LEU A 142 19.92 -13.29 -1.26
N GLU A 143 19.38 -14.32 -1.95
CA GLU A 143 20.12 -15.17 -2.91
C GLU A 143 20.18 -14.57 -4.33
N ASN A 144 19.67 -13.32 -4.54
CA ASN A 144 19.61 -12.66 -5.84
C ASN A 144 18.83 -13.44 -6.91
N ARG A 145 17.82 -14.22 -6.54
CA ARG A 145 16.97 -15.03 -7.43
C ARG A 145 15.74 -14.24 -7.87
N ALA A 146 15.97 -13.05 -8.43
CA ALA A 146 14.94 -12.07 -8.76
C ALA A 146 13.89 -12.60 -9.74
N LEU A 147 14.30 -13.34 -10.77
CA LEU A 147 13.38 -13.91 -11.76
C LEU A 147 12.41 -14.91 -11.10
N ARG A 148 12.92 -15.81 -10.25
CA ARG A 148 12.08 -16.78 -9.55
C ARG A 148 11.09 -16.12 -8.61
N TYR A 149 11.54 -15.09 -7.87
CA TYR A 149 10.67 -14.24 -7.05
C TYR A 149 9.54 -13.64 -7.90
N ALA A 150 9.89 -12.98 -9.02
CA ALA A 150 8.92 -12.32 -9.89
C ALA A 150 7.92 -13.30 -10.50
N VAL A 151 8.39 -14.44 -11.02
CA VAL A 151 7.54 -15.47 -11.63
C VAL A 151 6.53 -16.01 -10.61
N ILE A 152 6.96 -16.37 -9.40
CA ILE A 152 6.06 -16.91 -8.37
C ILE A 152 5.02 -15.85 -7.95
N LYS A 153 5.45 -14.62 -7.72
CA LYS A 153 4.53 -13.50 -7.39
C LYS A 153 3.49 -13.29 -8.49
N LEU A 154 3.94 -13.18 -9.74
CA LEU A 154 3.04 -12.91 -10.87
C LEU A 154 2.11 -14.10 -11.15
N ALA A 155 2.59 -15.35 -11.00
CA ALA A 155 1.75 -16.54 -11.14
C ALA A 155 0.62 -16.57 -10.10
N GLY A 156 0.91 -16.24 -8.83
CA GLY A 156 -0.10 -16.12 -7.80
C GLY A 156 -1.16 -15.07 -8.14
N ILE A 157 -0.74 -13.87 -8.54
CA ILE A 157 -1.64 -12.78 -8.90
C ILE A 157 -2.48 -13.13 -10.15
N ALA A 158 -1.86 -13.74 -11.17
CA ALA A 158 -2.55 -14.17 -12.38
C ALA A 158 -3.61 -15.24 -12.07
N LEU A 159 -3.29 -16.21 -11.19
CA LEU A 159 -4.27 -17.20 -10.74
C LEU A 159 -5.40 -16.55 -9.94
N THR A 160 -5.09 -15.63 -9.02
CA THR A 160 -6.11 -14.88 -8.30
C THR A 160 -7.06 -14.17 -9.28
N ALA A 161 -6.52 -13.49 -10.30
CA ALA A 161 -7.33 -12.82 -11.30
C ALA A 161 -8.18 -13.82 -12.12
N ALA A 162 -7.57 -14.92 -12.57
CA ALA A 162 -8.27 -15.97 -13.31
C ALA A 162 -9.39 -16.63 -12.47
N MET A 163 -9.15 -16.90 -11.21
CA MET A 163 -10.15 -17.45 -10.29
C MET A 163 -11.29 -16.46 -10.04
N ASN A 164 -11.00 -15.17 -9.87
CA ASN A 164 -12.06 -14.15 -9.77
C ASN A 164 -12.91 -14.08 -11.05
N LEU A 165 -12.29 -14.10 -12.23
CA LEU A 165 -13.03 -14.15 -13.50
C LEU A 165 -13.88 -15.43 -13.61
N LEU A 166 -13.32 -16.57 -13.25
CA LEU A 166 -14.03 -17.85 -13.28
C LEU A 166 -15.24 -17.85 -12.33
N LEU A 167 -15.02 -17.48 -11.05
CA LEU A 167 -16.03 -17.57 -10.00
C LEU A 167 -17.11 -16.48 -10.08
N ILE A 168 -16.78 -15.29 -10.59
CA ILE A 168 -17.70 -14.14 -10.60
C ILE A 168 -18.36 -13.95 -11.98
N CYS A 169 -17.69 -14.37 -13.07
CA CYS A 169 -18.25 -14.21 -14.43
C CYS A 169 -18.68 -15.54 -15.03
N VAL A 170 -17.74 -16.50 -15.15
CA VAL A 170 -17.96 -17.70 -15.99
C VAL A 170 -18.98 -18.64 -15.33
N LEU A 171 -18.77 -19.04 -14.08
CA LEU A 171 -19.67 -19.98 -13.41
C LEU A 171 -21.09 -19.42 -13.20
N PRO A 172 -21.28 -18.15 -12.84
CA PRO A 172 -22.61 -17.54 -12.79
C PRO A 172 -23.27 -17.45 -14.16
N TYR A 173 -22.54 -17.15 -15.23
CA TYR A 173 -23.08 -17.12 -16.60
C TYR A 173 -23.70 -18.49 -17.02
N TYR A 174 -23.08 -19.60 -16.60
CA TYR A 174 -23.61 -20.95 -16.82
C TYR A 174 -24.63 -21.41 -15.77
N GLY A 175 -25.01 -20.55 -14.81
CA GLY A 175 -25.96 -20.87 -13.76
C GLY A 175 -25.47 -21.87 -12.70
N VAL A 176 -24.14 -22.11 -12.65
CA VAL A 176 -23.51 -23.06 -11.70
C VAL A 176 -23.41 -22.47 -10.30
N MET A 177 -23.18 -21.16 -10.20
CA MET A 177 -23.02 -20.43 -8.93
C MET A 177 -23.77 -19.10 -9.00
N ARG A 178 -24.09 -18.55 -7.82
CA ARG A 178 -24.55 -17.16 -7.69
C ARG A 178 -23.35 -16.24 -7.52
N ILE A 179 -23.50 -14.99 -7.96
CA ILE A 179 -22.50 -13.95 -7.72
C ILE A 179 -22.51 -13.61 -6.22
N ASP A 180 -21.40 -13.83 -5.54
CA ASP A 180 -21.23 -13.57 -4.12
C ASP A 180 -19.84 -13.03 -3.85
N VAL A 181 -19.73 -12.16 -2.84
CA VAL A 181 -18.45 -11.63 -2.34
C VAL A 181 -17.51 -12.73 -1.82
N GLU A 182 -18.06 -13.86 -1.36
CA GLU A 182 -17.29 -15.05 -0.96
C GLU A 182 -16.34 -15.50 -2.07
N SER A 183 -16.74 -15.38 -3.33
CA SER A 183 -15.93 -15.74 -4.51
C SER A 183 -14.63 -14.92 -4.60
N VAL A 184 -14.63 -13.66 -4.15
CA VAL A 184 -13.43 -12.82 -4.10
C VAL A 184 -12.40 -13.42 -3.13
N PHE A 185 -12.83 -13.79 -1.94
CA PHE A 185 -11.94 -14.38 -0.92
C PHE A 185 -11.46 -15.76 -1.31
N LEU A 186 -12.33 -16.60 -1.88
CA LEU A 186 -11.94 -17.93 -2.37
C LEU A 186 -10.87 -17.80 -3.47
N GLY A 187 -11.07 -16.92 -4.46
CA GLY A 187 -10.09 -16.69 -5.53
C GLY A 187 -8.73 -16.23 -5.01
N ASN A 188 -8.73 -15.34 -4.00
CA ASN A 188 -7.49 -14.89 -3.36
C ASN A 188 -6.84 -16.01 -2.52
N ALA A 189 -7.61 -16.81 -1.78
CA ALA A 189 -7.08 -17.94 -1.00
C ALA A 189 -6.40 -18.97 -1.90
N VAL A 190 -7.01 -19.30 -3.05
CA VAL A 190 -6.42 -20.21 -4.06
C VAL A 190 -5.12 -19.60 -4.63
N GLY A 191 -5.10 -18.31 -4.91
CA GLY A 191 -3.89 -17.61 -5.38
C GLY A 191 -2.75 -17.65 -4.36
N SER A 192 -3.02 -17.35 -3.09
CA SER A 192 -2.02 -17.43 -2.00
C SER A 192 -1.55 -18.88 -1.75
N ALA A 193 -2.46 -19.86 -1.86
CA ALA A 193 -2.09 -21.28 -1.77
C ALA A 193 -1.13 -21.69 -2.90
N LEU A 194 -1.39 -21.27 -4.15
CA LEU A 194 -0.48 -21.54 -5.27
C LEU A 194 0.92 -20.96 -5.02
N VAL A 195 1.01 -19.76 -4.48
CA VAL A 195 2.31 -19.16 -4.13
C VAL A 195 3.10 -20.08 -3.19
N LEU A 196 2.47 -20.65 -2.17
CA LEU A 196 3.12 -21.59 -1.26
C LEU A 196 3.54 -22.89 -1.98
N VAL A 197 2.71 -23.42 -2.85
CA VAL A 197 3.04 -24.62 -3.65
C VAL A 197 4.26 -24.37 -4.52
N LEU A 198 4.32 -23.22 -5.21
CA LEU A 198 5.46 -22.83 -6.04
C LEU A 198 6.73 -22.56 -5.23
N LEU A 199 6.60 -22.10 -3.98
CA LEU A 199 7.69 -21.93 -3.02
C LEU A 199 8.09 -23.26 -2.34
N GLY A 200 7.43 -24.38 -2.59
CA GLY A 200 7.64 -25.65 -1.89
C GLY A 200 9.11 -26.10 -1.82
N LYS A 201 9.86 -25.94 -2.93
CA LYS A 201 11.32 -26.24 -2.95
C LYS A 201 12.13 -25.32 -2.04
N ASP A 202 11.71 -24.08 -1.88
CA ASP A 202 12.38 -23.09 -1.01
C ASP A 202 11.96 -23.30 0.45
N LEU A 203 10.75 -23.77 0.70
CA LEU A 203 10.25 -24.13 2.04
C LEU A 203 11.00 -25.36 2.59
N TRP A 204 11.22 -26.39 1.80
CA TRP A 204 11.97 -27.61 2.23
C TRP A 204 13.44 -27.34 2.51
N GLY A 205 13.96 -26.18 2.13
CA GLY A 205 15.32 -25.75 2.46
C GLY A 205 15.48 -25.29 3.91
N PHE A 206 14.39 -25.12 4.69
CA PHE A 206 14.42 -24.75 6.10
C PHE A 206 14.28 -25.99 7.00
N SER A 207 15.04 -26.02 8.10
CA SER A 207 14.89 -27.00 9.18
C SER A 207 14.02 -26.38 10.28
N ILE A 208 13.10 -27.17 10.85
CA ILE A 208 12.25 -26.72 11.96
C ILE A 208 13.12 -26.70 13.24
N ARG A 209 13.88 -25.63 13.42
CA ARG A 209 14.78 -25.42 14.56
C ARG A 209 14.77 -23.95 14.99
N ILE A 210 14.77 -23.73 16.30
CA ILE A 210 14.84 -22.38 16.89
C ILE A 210 16.09 -22.28 17.75
N ASP A 211 16.97 -21.35 17.42
CA ASP A 211 18.00 -20.86 18.31
C ASP A 211 17.40 -19.75 19.19
N ARG A 212 17.17 -20.05 20.47
CA ARG A 212 16.53 -19.12 21.41
C ARG A 212 17.32 -17.83 21.62
N ALA A 213 18.65 -17.90 21.66
CA ALA A 213 19.51 -16.73 21.84
C ALA A 213 19.44 -15.81 20.61
N LEU A 214 19.50 -16.42 19.42
CA LEU A 214 19.37 -15.70 18.15
C LEU A 214 17.96 -15.11 18.00
N LEU A 215 16.90 -15.88 18.29
CA LEU A 215 15.52 -15.40 18.25
C LEU A 215 15.32 -14.16 19.13
N ARG A 216 15.84 -14.19 20.36
CA ARG A 216 15.74 -13.03 21.27
C ARG A 216 16.41 -11.78 20.67
N ARG A 217 17.56 -11.93 20.04
CA ARG A 217 18.26 -10.81 19.34
C ARG A 217 17.44 -10.31 18.15
N MET A 218 16.88 -11.22 17.34
CA MET A 218 16.04 -10.87 16.19
C MET A 218 14.76 -10.17 16.61
N LEU A 219 14.08 -10.63 17.67
CA LEU A 219 12.87 -9.98 18.22
C LEU A 219 13.18 -8.61 18.80
N SER A 220 14.30 -8.46 19.54
CA SER A 220 14.72 -7.14 20.05
C SER A 220 14.96 -6.13 18.92
N TYR A 221 15.50 -6.59 17.79
CA TYR A 221 15.68 -5.76 16.61
C TYR A 221 14.36 -5.52 15.86
N GLY A 222 13.46 -6.51 15.80
CA GLY A 222 12.18 -6.46 15.09
C GLY A 222 11.12 -5.59 15.79
N TRP A 223 11.16 -5.48 17.12
CA TRP A 223 10.15 -4.76 17.90
C TRP A 223 9.93 -3.29 17.47
N PRO A 224 10.97 -2.45 17.30
CA PRO A 224 10.77 -1.09 16.81
C PRO A 224 10.20 -1.04 15.38
N ILE A 225 10.56 -2.03 14.55
CA ILE A 225 10.06 -2.14 13.17
C ILE A 225 8.56 -2.51 13.18
N LEU A 226 8.14 -3.37 14.09
CA LEU A 226 6.74 -3.70 14.29
C LEU A 226 5.92 -2.45 14.64
N ILE A 227 6.37 -1.63 15.59
CA ILE A 227 5.67 -0.40 15.98
C ILE A 227 5.56 0.56 14.81
N GLY A 228 6.66 0.82 14.11
CA GLY A 228 6.66 1.70 12.93
C GLY A 228 5.80 1.16 11.78
N GLY A 229 5.81 -0.15 11.55
CA GLY A 229 4.97 -0.82 10.56
C GLY A 229 3.48 -0.76 10.89
N THR A 230 3.13 -0.96 12.17
CA THR A 230 1.73 -0.81 12.65
C THR A 230 1.25 0.62 12.45
N ALA A 231 2.05 1.63 12.83
CA ALA A 231 1.71 3.03 12.61
C ALA A 231 1.52 3.34 11.12
N TYR A 232 2.38 2.79 10.25
CA TYR A 232 2.23 2.94 8.80
C TYR A 232 0.89 2.35 8.29
N VAL A 233 0.51 1.15 8.74
CA VAL A 233 -0.76 0.51 8.35
C VAL A 233 -1.96 1.31 8.83
N VAL A 234 -1.90 1.86 10.05
CA VAL A 234 -2.96 2.76 10.56
C VAL A 234 -3.15 3.95 9.63
N ASN A 235 -2.06 4.57 9.16
CA ASN A 235 -2.10 5.71 8.24
C ASN A 235 -2.66 5.36 6.86
N GLU A 236 -2.44 4.13 6.41
CA GLU A 236 -2.71 3.74 5.01
C GLU A 236 -4.10 3.14 4.80
N VAL A 237 -4.62 2.35 5.75
CA VAL A 237 -5.80 1.52 5.49
C VAL A 237 -6.80 1.40 6.63
N MET A 238 -6.48 1.83 7.85
CA MET A 238 -7.39 1.63 8.98
C MET A 238 -8.60 2.57 8.97
N ASP A 239 -8.60 3.59 8.14
CA ASP A 239 -9.75 4.45 7.88
C ASP A 239 -11.02 3.64 7.53
N ARG A 240 -10.89 2.52 6.80
CA ARG A 240 -12.02 1.66 6.41
C ARG A 240 -12.65 0.96 7.61
N VAL A 241 -11.83 0.52 8.55
CA VAL A 241 -12.31 -0.10 9.79
C VAL A 241 -13.01 0.93 10.66
N PHE A 242 -12.39 2.10 10.84
CA PHE A 242 -12.99 3.17 11.65
C PHE A 242 -14.25 3.76 11.01
N LEU A 243 -14.31 3.87 9.68
CA LEU A 243 -15.53 4.32 9.00
C LEU A 243 -16.71 3.40 9.30
N ARG A 244 -16.49 2.08 9.25
CA ARG A 244 -17.54 1.10 9.54
C ARG A 244 -18.10 1.26 10.96
N GLU A 245 -17.21 1.48 11.92
CA GLU A 245 -17.61 1.56 13.34
C GLU A 245 -18.22 2.93 13.72
N LEU A 246 -17.88 4.00 13.00
CA LEU A 246 -18.27 5.37 13.36
C LEU A 246 -19.43 5.92 12.53
N LEU A 247 -19.72 5.34 11.36
CA LEU A 247 -20.88 5.73 10.56
C LEU A 247 -22.17 5.10 11.10
N PRO A 248 -23.35 5.72 10.83
CA PRO A 248 -24.64 5.11 11.15
C PRO A 248 -24.78 3.72 10.49
N GLN A 249 -25.23 2.73 11.25
CA GLN A 249 -25.24 1.32 10.83
C GLN A 249 -26.04 1.07 9.54
N ASP A 250 -27.10 1.82 9.32
CA ASP A 250 -27.96 1.75 8.14
C ASP A 250 -27.31 2.16 6.82
N THR A 251 -26.27 3.00 6.90
CA THR A 251 -25.56 3.55 5.72
C THR A 251 -24.08 3.18 5.66
N ALA A 252 -23.52 2.65 6.75
CA ALA A 252 -22.09 2.40 6.90
C ALA A 252 -21.52 1.49 5.80
N GLU A 253 -22.14 0.35 5.56
CA GLU A 253 -21.65 -0.64 4.57
C GLU A 253 -21.74 -0.08 3.15
N TYR A 254 -22.86 0.55 2.77
CA TYR A 254 -23.02 1.18 1.45
C TYR A 254 -21.94 2.25 1.23
N THR A 255 -21.80 3.16 2.20
CA THR A 255 -20.84 4.26 2.14
C THR A 255 -19.41 3.75 2.07
N LEU A 256 -19.09 2.72 2.85
CA LEU A 256 -17.77 2.11 2.87
C LEU A 256 -17.43 1.41 1.54
N GLY A 257 -18.38 0.70 0.95
CA GLY A 257 -18.23 0.08 -0.36
C GLY A 257 -17.93 1.12 -1.44
N ALA A 258 -18.71 2.19 -1.50
CA ALA A 258 -18.51 3.31 -2.43
C ALA A 258 -17.19 4.03 -2.18
N TYR A 259 -16.87 4.35 -0.93
CA TYR A 259 -15.59 4.95 -0.52
C TYR A 259 -14.40 4.11 -0.98
N GLY A 260 -14.40 2.82 -0.65
CA GLY A 260 -13.28 1.93 -0.99
C GLY A 260 -13.09 1.74 -2.49
N ALA A 261 -14.17 1.73 -3.28
CA ALA A 261 -14.10 1.68 -4.74
C ALA A 261 -13.53 2.97 -5.33
N CYS A 262 -14.02 4.15 -4.89
CA CYS A 262 -13.54 5.44 -5.37
C CYS A 262 -12.09 5.72 -4.93
N PHE A 263 -11.70 5.29 -3.73
CA PHE A 263 -10.32 5.41 -3.25
C PHE A 263 -9.31 4.76 -4.21
N LYS A 264 -9.68 3.69 -4.88
CA LYS A 264 -8.81 3.01 -5.84
C LYS A 264 -8.50 3.83 -7.09
N LEU A 265 -9.28 4.87 -7.42
CA LEU A 265 -8.95 5.79 -8.51
C LEU A 265 -7.68 6.61 -8.24
N ALA A 266 -7.25 6.71 -6.99
CA ALA A 266 -5.98 7.36 -6.64
C ALA A 266 -4.73 6.52 -6.98
N ILE A 267 -4.89 5.29 -7.49
CA ILE A 267 -3.79 4.35 -7.81
C ILE A 267 -2.78 4.96 -8.79
N PHE A 268 -3.21 5.82 -9.70
CA PHE A 268 -2.32 6.41 -10.71
C PHE A 268 -1.15 7.18 -10.08
N ILE A 269 -1.45 8.04 -9.09
CA ILE A 269 -0.41 8.77 -8.35
C ILE A 269 0.38 7.80 -7.46
N THR A 270 -0.30 6.87 -6.79
CA THR A 270 0.36 5.88 -5.92
C THR A 270 1.38 5.02 -6.70
N LEU A 271 1.05 4.55 -7.89
CA LEU A 271 1.97 3.78 -8.73
C LEU A 271 3.18 4.62 -9.16
N PHE A 272 2.96 5.86 -9.56
CA PHE A 272 4.06 6.77 -9.92
C PHE A 272 4.98 7.03 -8.73
N VAL A 273 4.42 7.35 -7.57
CA VAL A 273 5.19 7.58 -6.32
C VAL A 273 6.01 6.35 -5.96
N GLN A 274 5.45 5.14 -6.07
CA GLN A 274 6.17 3.89 -5.79
C GLN A 274 7.29 3.63 -6.80
N ALA A 275 7.04 3.84 -8.10
CA ALA A 275 8.06 3.70 -9.15
C ALA A 275 9.21 4.68 -8.93
N PHE A 276 8.87 5.93 -8.67
CA PHE A 276 9.85 6.97 -8.39
C PHE A 276 10.69 6.64 -7.15
N ARG A 277 10.05 6.21 -6.05
CA ARG A 277 10.75 5.81 -4.82
C ARG A 277 11.77 4.71 -5.05
N LEU A 278 11.41 3.67 -5.83
CA LEU A 278 12.32 2.56 -6.15
C LEU A 278 13.54 3.03 -6.95
N ALA A 279 13.38 4.04 -7.80
CA ALA A 279 14.46 4.60 -8.61
C ALA A 279 15.31 5.61 -7.83
N VAL A 280 14.66 6.48 -7.03
CA VAL A 280 15.34 7.62 -6.40
C VAL A 280 16.13 7.25 -5.14
N GLU A 281 15.69 6.22 -4.39
CA GLU A 281 16.43 5.81 -3.18
C GLU A 281 17.86 5.38 -3.50
N PRO A 282 18.13 4.45 -4.43
CA PRO A 282 19.52 4.10 -4.80
C PRO A 282 20.30 5.27 -5.40
N PHE A 283 19.62 6.13 -6.17
CA PHE A 283 20.22 7.33 -6.74
C PHE A 283 20.74 8.27 -5.67
N PHE A 284 19.96 8.57 -4.65
CA PHE A 284 20.37 9.45 -3.55
C PHE A 284 21.55 8.87 -2.75
N PHE A 285 21.54 7.57 -2.49
CA PHE A 285 22.66 6.92 -1.81
C PHE A 285 23.95 6.93 -2.64
N SER A 286 23.87 6.72 -3.96
CA SER A 286 25.05 6.71 -4.83
C SER A 286 25.71 8.08 -4.95
N HIS A 287 24.92 9.17 -4.88
CA HIS A 287 25.42 10.55 -4.97
C HIS A 287 25.63 11.21 -3.60
N ALA A 288 25.50 10.47 -2.49
CA ALA A 288 25.58 11.04 -1.14
C ALA A 288 26.93 11.70 -0.81
N LYS A 289 28.01 11.30 -1.49
CA LYS A 289 29.37 11.82 -1.32
C LYS A 289 29.75 12.93 -2.29
N ASP A 290 28.88 13.26 -3.25
CA ASP A 290 29.16 14.30 -4.24
C ASP A 290 29.10 15.69 -3.61
N ARG A 291 29.94 16.63 -4.10
CA ARG A 291 29.95 18.00 -3.60
C ARG A 291 28.60 18.70 -3.76
N ASP A 292 27.87 18.38 -4.81
CA ASP A 292 26.59 18.99 -5.18
C ASP A 292 25.37 18.13 -4.79
N ALA A 293 25.56 17.10 -3.94
CA ALA A 293 24.51 16.17 -3.53
C ALA A 293 23.22 16.88 -3.07
N ARG A 294 23.34 17.89 -2.22
CA ARG A 294 22.18 18.63 -1.68
C ARG A 294 21.43 19.41 -2.76
N GLN A 295 22.15 19.99 -3.73
CA GLN A 295 21.53 20.72 -4.85
C GLN A 295 20.82 19.75 -5.78
N THR A 296 21.43 18.59 -6.04
CA THR A 296 20.82 17.49 -6.82
C THR A 296 19.55 17.01 -6.16
N TYR A 297 19.52 16.81 -4.83
CA TYR A 297 18.33 16.37 -4.11
C TYR A 297 17.22 17.42 -4.16
N ALA A 298 17.56 18.72 -4.06
CA ALA A 298 16.60 19.80 -4.21
C ALA A 298 16.01 19.84 -5.63
N ALA A 299 16.83 19.67 -6.66
CA ALA A 299 16.38 19.62 -8.05
C ALA A 299 15.46 18.41 -8.33
N VAL A 300 15.85 17.22 -7.87
CA VAL A 300 15.05 16.00 -8.01
C VAL A 300 13.67 16.17 -7.34
N THR A 301 13.63 16.75 -6.14
CA THR A 301 12.38 17.01 -5.43
C THR A 301 11.50 18.01 -6.18
N LEU A 302 12.07 19.04 -6.81
CA LEU A 302 11.34 19.99 -7.62
C LEU A 302 10.73 19.34 -8.87
N TYR A 303 11.53 18.57 -9.62
CA TYR A 303 11.04 17.86 -10.82
C TYR A 303 10.00 16.81 -10.47
N PHE A 304 10.16 16.10 -9.36
CA PHE A 304 9.13 15.20 -8.84
C PHE A 304 7.83 15.95 -8.57
N THR A 305 7.91 17.13 -7.91
CA THR A 305 6.73 17.94 -7.62
C THR A 305 5.99 18.35 -8.89
N ILE A 306 6.73 18.78 -9.92
CA ILE A 306 6.16 19.15 -11.21
C ILE A 306 5.45 17.94 -11.85
N ALA A 307 6.13 16.79 -11.88
CA ALA A 307 5.57 15.59 -12.49
C ALA A 307 4.28 15.12 -11.78
N VAL A 308 4.29 15.06 -10.44
CA VAL A 308 3.11 14.61 -9.69
C VAL A 308 1.98 15.64 -9.70
N ALA A 309 2.29 16.95 -9.80
CA ALA A 309 1.32 18.03 -10.00
C ALA A 309 0.62 17.91 -11.36
N ALA A 310 1.41 17.68 -12.43
CA ALA A 310 0.85 17.43 -13.76
C ALA A 310 -0.03 16.17 -13.79
N MET A 311 0.41 15.09 -13.14
CA MET A 311 -0.40 13.87 -13.00
C MET A 311 -1.71 14.11 -12.24
N TYR A 312 -1.67 14.88 -11.16
CA TYR A 312 -2.87 15.23 -10.40
C TYR A 312 -3.88 15.96 -11.30
N ILE A 313 -3.44 17.01 -12.01
CA ILE A 313 -4.31 17.74 -12.95
C ILE A 313 -4.82 16.80 -14.05
N GLY A 314 -3.95 15.95 -14.61
CA GLY A 314 -4.31 15.00 -15.65
C GLY A 314 -5.37 13.99 -15.22
N VAL A 315 -5.29 13.46 -14.01
CA VAL A 315 -6.32 12.56 -13.45
C VAL A 315 -7.62 13.33 -13.21
N MET A 316 -7.55 14.52 -12.64
CA MET A 316 -8.73 15.36 -12.39
C MET A 316 -9.41 15.80 -13.68
N ALA A 317 -8.65 16.14 -14.72
CA ALA A 317 -9.16 16.51 -16.05
C ALA A 317 -9.94 15.36 -16.73
N ASN A 318 -9.57 14.14 -16.42
CA ASN A 318 -10.17 12.94 -17.04
C ASN A 318 -11.01 12.12 -16.05
N LEU A 319 -11.33 12.66 -14.88
CA LEU A 319 -12.07 11.95 -13.83
C LEU A 319 -13.47 11.51 -14.31
N SER A 320 -14.12 12.28 -15.18
CA SER A 320 -15.41 11.91 -15.82
C SER A 320 -15.32 10.63 -16.63
N TRP A 321 -14.18 10.33 -17.26
CA TRP A 321 -13.94 9.05 -17.94
C TRP A 321 -13.47 7.97 -16.97
N LEU A 322 -12.59 8.32 -16.05
CA LEU A 322 -12.04 7.37 -15.08
C LEU A 322 -13.10 6.80 -14.14
N GLN A 323 -14.10 7.60 -13.76
CA GLN A 323 -15.23 7.09 -12.97
C GLN A 323 -16.03 5.97 -13.66
N LEU A 324 -15.96 5.87 -15.01
CA LEU A 324 -16.63 4.80 -15.77
C LEU A 324 -16.00 3.42 -15.51
N ILE A 325 -14.77 3.38 -14.97
CA ILE A 325 -14.13 2.15 -14.52
C ILE A 325 -14.90 1.55 -13.34
N ILE A 326 -15.53 2.38 -12.51
CA ILE A 326 -16.31 1.99 -11.34
C ILE A 326 -17.78 1.84 -11.70
N GLY A 327 -18.45 0.82 -11.19
CA GLY A 327 -19.89 0.61 -11.33
C GLY A 327 -20.68 1.84 -10.84
N GLU A 328 -21.80 2.13 -11.49
CA GLU A 328 -22.57 3.37 -11.28
C GLU A 328 -22.98 3.57 -9.81
N GLN A 329 -23.45 2.52 -9.15
CA GLN A 329 -23.87 2.58 -7.74
C GLN A 329 -22.74 2.94 -6.75
N TYR A 330 -21.47 2.72 -7.15
CA TYR A 330 -20.30 3.04 -6.32
C TYR A 330 -19.79 4.48 -6.52
N ARG A 331 -20.30 5.22 -7.49
CA ARG A 331 -19.83 6.59 -7.81
C ARG A 331 -20.26 7.64 -6.81
N SER A 332 -21.17 7.30 -5.89
CA SER A 332 -21.59 8.19 -4.80
C SER A 332 -20.41 8.67 -3.91
N GLY A 333 -19.28 7.94 -3.91
CA GLY A 333 -18.07 8.31 -3.19
C GLY A 333 -17.06 9.14 -4.02
N ILE A 334 -17.39 9.60 -5.24
CA ILE A 334 -16.41 10.21 -6.16
C ILE A 334 -15.73 11.48 -5.61
N ASP A 335 -16.41 12.22 -4.74
CA ASP A 335 -15.93 13.48 -4.16
C ASP A 335 -14.69 13.31 -3.26
N ILE A 336 -14.38 12.08 -2.82
CA ILE A 336 -13.13 11.84 -2.07
C ILE A 336 -11.90 11.86 -2.99
N VAL A 337 -12.08 11.56 -4.28
CA VAL A 337 -10.96 11.33 -5.21
C VAL A 337 -9.99 12.50 -5.29
N PRO A 338 -10.43 13.76 -5.44
CA PRO A 338 -9.54 14.93 -5.43
C PRO A 338 -8.66 15.00 -4.18
N ILE A 339 -9.26 14.73 -3.01
CA ILE A 339 -8.59 14.83 -1.71
C ILE A 339 -7.56 13.70 -1.56
N VAL A 340 -7.95 12.47 -1.86
CA VAL A 340 -7.07 11.28 -1.76
C VAL A 340 -5.92 11.34 -2.77
N LEU A 341 -6.18 11.81 -3.99
CA LEU A 341 -5.12 12.05 -4.98
C LEU A 341 -4.09 13.04 -4.44
N PHE A 342 -4.55 14.16 -3.89
CA PHE A 342 -3.64 15.18 -3.36
C PHE A 342 -2.93 14.72 -2.08
N ALA A 343 -3.57 13.91 -1.26
CA ALA A 343 -2.91 13.25 -0.14
C ALA A 343 -1.73 12.38 -0.62
N ASN A 344 -1.89 11.64 -1.73
CA ASN A 344 -0.81 10.86 -2.32
C ASN A 344 0.32 11.72 -2.91
N VAL A 345 0.04 12.95 -3.35
CA VAL A 345 1.08 13.94 -3.70
C VAL A 345 1.94 14.26 -2.48
N PHE A 346 1.30 14.54 -1.33
CA PHE A 346 2.02 14.80 -0.08
C PHE A 346 2.81 13.59 0.41
N LEU A 347 2.26 12.39 0.27
CA LEU A 347 2.98 11.14 0.58
C LEU A 347 4.24 10.99 -0.28
N GLY A 348 4.14 11.29 -1.58
CA GLY A 348 5.30 11.26 -2.49
C GLY A 348 6.36 12.29 -2.11
N LEU A 349 5.97 13.50 -1.75
CA LEU A 349 6.88 14.52 -1.23
C LEU A 349 7.50 14.11 0.10
N TYR A 350 6.72 13.50 1.01
CA TYR A 350 7.24 12.95 2.25
C TYR A 350 8.36 11.94 1.99
N TYR A 351 8.22 11.03 1.03
CA TYR A 351 9.28 10.07 0.69
C TYR A 351 10.57 10.76 0.21
N ASN A 352 10.48 11.81 -0.59
CA ASN A 352 11.63 12.61 -0.99
C ASN A 352 12.29 13.32 0.21
N LEU A 353 11.47 14.00 1.00
CA LEU A 353 11.91 14.74 2.17
C LEU A 353 12.39 13.83 3.31
N SER A 354 12.06 12.55 3.30
CA SER A 354 12.45 11.57 4.30
C SER A 354 13.88 11.04 4.14
N MET A 355 14.54 11.33 3.03
CA MET A 355 15.88 10.80 2.74
C MET A 355 16.95 11.27 3.72
N TRP A 356 16.78 12.43 4.35
CA TRP A 356 17.75 12.95 5.30
C TRP A 356 18.06 12.00 6.46
N TYR A 357 17.03 11.39 7.07
CA TYR A 357 17.26 10.47 8.19
C TYR A 357 17.84 9.12 7.76
N LYS A 358 17.66 8.72 6.50
CA LYS A 358 18.30 7.53 5.91
C LYS A 358 19.79 7.80 5.62
N LEU A 359 20.10 8.99 5.06
CA LEU A 359 21.46 9.42 4.72
C LEU A 359 22.31 9.73 5.96
N THR A 360 21.69 10.07 7.09
CA THR A 360 22.38 10.41 8.35
C THR A 360 22.30 9.31 9.41
N ASP A 361 21.87 8.08 9.03
CA ASP A 361 21.70 6.92 9.93
C ASP A 361 20.73 7.16 11.11
N ARG A 362 19.81 8.12 10.96
CA ARG A 362 18.81 8.48 11.97
C ARG A 362 17.45 7.87 11.70
N THR A 363 17.40 6.61 11.29
CA THR A 363 16.20 5.91 10.81
C THR A 363 15.05 5.85 11.83
N ARG A 364 15.32 6.02 13.12
CA ARG A 364 14.29 6.12 14.18
C ARG A 364 13.29 7.25 13.94
N TRP A 365 13.71 8.33 13.26
CA TRP A 365 12.81 9.43 12.90
C TRP A 365 11.69 8.99 11.96
N GLY A 366 11.95 8.02 11.09
CA GLY A 366 10.90 7.44 10.25
C GLY A 366 9.77 6.82 11.08
N ALA A 367 10.11 6.10 12.15
CA ALA A 367 9.11 5.53 13.07
C ALA A 367 8.35 6.64 13.85
N TYR A 368 9.05 7.64 14.38
CA TYR A 368 8.41 8.74 15.12
C TYR A 368 7.44 9.54 14.24
N ILE A 369 7.84 9.85 13.00
CA ILE A 369 6.96 10.55 12.05
C ILE A 369 5.76 9.69 11.67
N SER A 370 5.93 8.37 11.47
CA SER A 370 4.82 7.46 11.20
C SER A 370 3.85 7.36 12.38
N ILE A 371 4.34 7.33 13.62
CA ILE A 371 3.51 7.33 14.83
C ILE A 371 2.74 8.65 14.94
N LEU A 372 3.40 9.79 14.70
CA LEU A 372 2.71 11.08 14.66
C LEU A 372 1.60 11.09 13.62
N GLY A 373 1.88 10.55 12.42
CA GLY A 373 0.87 10.36 11.39
C GLY A 373 -0.32 9.54 11.89
N ALA A 374 -0.06 8.41 12.58
CA ALA A 374 -1.12 7.56 13.13
C ALA A 374 -1.98 8.29 14.17
N VAL A 375 -1.37 9.11 15.02
CA VAL A 375 -2.11 9.96 15.97
C VAL A 375 -3.00 10.95 15.22
N VAL A 376 -2.50 11.62 14.18
CA VAL A 376 -3.30 12.54 13.35
C VAL A 376 -4.44 11.79 12.66
N THR A 377 -4.16 10.65 12.03
CA THR A 377 -5.19 9.82 11.35
C THR A 377 -6.32 9.48 12.31
N VAL A 378 -5.99 8.88 13.47
CA VAL A 378 -6.98 8.46 14.45
C VAL A 378 -7.76 9.66 14.98
N SER A 379 -7.08 10.75 15.34
CA SER A 379 -7.73 11.95 15.87
C SER A 379 -8.72 12.57 14.87
N VAL A 380 -8.31 12.72 13.61
CA VAL A 380 -9.17 13.29 12.56
C VAL A 380 -10.37 12.39 12.27
N ILE A 381 -10.18 11.09 12.24
CA ILE A 381 -11.27 10.13 11.97
C ILE A 381 -12.27 10.13 13.12
N PHE A 382 -11.83 9.94 14.36
CA PHE A 382 -12.73 9.86 15.51
C PHE A 382 -13.50 11.17 15.77
N TYR A 383 -12.88 12.31 15.50
CA TYR A 383 -13.54 13.60 15.65
C TYR A 383 -14.37 13.97 14.42
N GLY A 384 -13.88 13.68 13.23
CA GLY A 384 -14.45 14.16 11.96
C GLY A 384 -15.56 13.27 11.42
N VAL A 385 -15.42 11.93 11.47
CA VAL A 385 -16.41 11.02 10.86
C VAL A 385 -17.82 11.19 11.46
N PRO A 386 -18.01 11.31 12.78
CA PRO A 386 -19.35 11.52 13.34
C PRO A 386 -20.00 12.87 12.89
N ARG A 387 -19.21 13.84 12.41
CA ARG A 387 -19.69 15.18 12.02
C ARG A 387 -19.79 15.37 10.51
N TYR A 388 -18.82 14.85 9.78
CA TYR A 388 -18.63 15.10 8.34
C TYR A 388 -18.71 13.81 7.49
N GLY A 389 -19.05 12.68 8.12
CA GLY A 389 -19.16 11.39 7.44
C GLY A 389 -17.83 10.94 6.83
N TYR A 390 -17.93 10.15 5.76
CA TYR A 390 -16.80 9.54 5.06
C TYR A 390 -15.80 10.53 4.47
N MET A 391 -16.21 11.79 4.22
CA MET A 391 -15.31 12.84 3.76
C MET A 391 -14.19 13.11 4.76
N ALA A 392 -14.47 13.00 6.07
CA ALA A 392 -13.44 13.16 7.10
C ALA A 392 -12.33 12.11 7.00
N ALA A 393 -12.64 10.89 6.56
CA ALA A 393 -11.62 9.87 6.33
C ALA A 393 -10.69 10.23 5.14
N ALA A 394 -11.24 10.80 4.06
CA ALA A 394 -10.41 11.32 2.96
C ALA A 394 -9.51 12.49 3.43
N TRP A 395 -10.06 13.43 4.19
CA TRP A 395 -9.30 14.52 4.79
C TRP A 395 -8.24 14.04 5.79
N SER A 396 -8.48 12.93 6.50
CA SER A 396 -7.50 12.36 7.41
C SER A 396 -6.21 11.96 6.68
N HIS A 397 -6.30 11.36 5.49
CA HIS A 397 -5.12 11.05 4.67
C HIS A 397 -4.36 12.32 4.28
N LEU A 398 -5.06 13.36 3.84
CA LEU A 398 -4.43 14.62 3.43
C LEU A 398 -3.71 15.29 4.60
N LEU A 399 -4.36 15.39 5.75
CA LEU A 399 -3.79 15.98 6.95
C LEU A 399 -2.63 15.17 7.50
N THR A 400 -2.74 13.84 7.51
CA THR A 400 -1.69 12.93 7.96
C THR A 400 -0.44 13.04 7.11
N TYR A 401 -0.57 12.88 5.79
CA TYR A 401 0.59 12.95 4.90
C TYR A 401 1.16 14.35 4.79
N GLY A 402 0.31 15.37 4.87
CA GLY A 402 0.74 16.77 4.98
C GLY A 402 1.55 17.02 6.24
N THR A 403 1.08 16.56 7.41
CA THR A 403 1.82 16.65 8.67
C THR A 403 3.15 15.91 8.61
N MET A 404 3.15 14.67 8.13
CA MET A 404 4.37 13.87 7.98
C MET A 404 5.38 14.57 7.05
N MET A 405 4.92 15.15 5.94
CA MET A 405 5.73 15.91 4.99
C MET A 405 6.36 17.15 5.66
N LEU A 406 5.54 17.96 6.33
CA LEU A 406 5.99 19.20 6.99
C LEU A 406 6.96 18.92 8.13
N VAL A 407 6.67 17.93 8.97
CA VAL A 407 7.56 17.55 10.08
C VAL A 407 8.87 16.98 9.54
N SER A 408 8.83 16.14 8.50
CA SER A 408 10.06 15.63 7.87
C SER A 408 10.88 16.76 7.24
N TYR A 409 10.24 17.75 6.62
CA TYR A 409 10.93 18.95 6.11
C TYR A 409 11.59 19.74 7.23
N GLY A 410 10.86 20.07 8.30
CA GLY A 410 11.37 20.88 9.41
C GLY A 410 12.59 20.24 10.08
N PHE A 411 12.50 18.97 10.47
CA PHE A 411 13.64 18.25 11.04
C PHE A 411 14.75 18.02 10.01
N GLY A 412 14.41 17.77 8.75
CA GLY A 412 15.38 17.65 7.67
C GLY A 412 16.23 18.91 7.52
N GLN A 413 15.61 20.09 7.54
CA GLN A 413 16.34 21.36 7.48
C GLN A 413 17.25 21.60 8.68
N HIS A 414 16.87 21.07 9.86
CA HIS A 414 17.71 21.19 11.06
C HIS A 414 18.92 20.23 11.02
N PHE A 415 18.71 18.95 10.63
CA PHE A 415 19.77 17.94 10.72
C PHE A 415 20.60 17.77 9.44
N TYR A 416 20.00 18.03 8.29
CA TYR A 416 20.63 17.89 6.97
C TYR A 416 20.04 18.93 6.02
N PRO A 417 20.43 20.20 6.11
CA PRO A 417 19.82 21.28 5.33
C PRO A 417 20.05 21.06 3.83
N ILE A 418 18.93 20.94 3.08
CA ILE A 418 18.89 20.85 1.62
C ILE A 418 18.25 22.14 1.09
N PRO A 419 18.86 22.82 0.08
CA PRO A 419 18.37 24.10 -0.44
C PRO A 419 17.15 23.91 -1.35
N TYR A 420 16.02 23.42 -0.80
CA TYR A 420 14.79 23.27 -1.53
C TYR A 420 14.24 24.60 -2.03
N ARG A 421 13.76 24.66 -3.26
CA ARG A 421 13.05 25.82 -3.81
C ARG A 421 11.61 25.84 -3.33
N VAL A 422 11.39 26.03 -2.01
CA VAL A 422 10.09 25.89 -1.36
C VAL A 422 9.01 26.73 -2.02
N GLY A 423 9.31 27.99 -2.38
CA GLY A 423 8.36 28.86 -3.05
C GLY A 423 7.83 28.28 -4.37
N ARG A 424 8.72 27.67 -5.19
CA ARG A 424 8.31 27.01 -6.44
C ARG A 424 7.50 25.72 -6.16
N ILE A 425 7.92 24.92 -5.18
CA ILE A 425 7.20 23.70 -4.78
C ILE A 425 5.77 24.08 -4.36
N VAL A 426 5.61 25.03 -3.46
CA VAL A 426 4.28 25.50 -3.00
C VAL A 426 3.46 26.06 -4.17
N MET A 427 4.08 26.85 -5.03
CA MET A 427 3.39 27.40 -6.22
C MET A 427 2.84 26.27 -7.12
N TYR A 428 3.65 25.25 -7.43
CA TYR A 428 3.19 24.13 -8.27
C TYR A 428 2.09 23.29 -7.58
N LEU A 429 2.14 23.14 -6.26
CA LEU A 429 1.10 22.45 -5.50
C LEU A 429 -0.22 23.27 -5.51
N LEU A 430 -0.15 24.57 -5.36
CA LEU A 430 -1.33 25.44 -5.44
C LEU A 430 -1.92 25.46 -6.86
N LEU A 431 -1.08 25.53 -7.88
CA LEU A 431 -1.52 25.44 -9.28
C LEU A 431 -2.14 24.06 -9.58
N ALA A 432 -1.59 22.98 -9.01
CA ALA A 432 -2.18 21.65 -9.16
C ALA A 432 -3.56 21.58 -8.52
N TRP A 433 -3.67 21.95 -7.24
CA TRP A 433 -4.94 21.96 -6.52
C TRP A 433 -5.98 22.83 -7.22
N GLY A 434 -5.62 24.07 -7.55
CA GLY A 434 -6.50 25.00 -8.26
C GLY A 434 -6.90 24.51 -9.65
N GLY A 435 -5.95 23.97 -10.43
CA GLY A 435 -6.20 23.37 -11.74
C GLY A 435 -7.15 22.17 -11.68
N GLY A 436 -6.95 21.27 -10.71
CA GLY A 436 -7.85 20.15 -10.48
C GLY A 436 -9.24 20.57 -10.04
N TYR A 437 -9.33 21.58 -9.14
CA TYR A 437 -10.60 22.14 -8.71
C TYR A 437 -11.37 22.79 -9.88
N LEU A 438 -10.69 23.60 -10.69
CA LEU A 438 -11.28 24.19 -11.89
C LEU A 438 -11.77 23.13 -12.86
N ALA A 439 -10.95 22.10 -13.14
CA ALA A 439 -11.30 21.05 -14.09
C ALA A 439 -12.56 20.27 -13.67
N TRP A 440 -12.67 19.93 -12.40
CA TRP A 440 -13.77 19.07 -11.92
C TRP A 440 -15.00 19.87 -11.50
N TYR A 441 -14.86 20.86 -10.61
CA TYR A 441 -16.00 21.54 -10.00
C TYR A 441 -16.51 22.74 -10.82
N VAL A 442 -15.62 23.50 -11.46
CA VAL A 442 -16.02 24.69 -12.21
C VAL A 442 -16.38 24.36 -13.65
N CYS A 443 -15.58 23.52 -14.31
CA CYS A 443 -15.80 23.13 -15.70
C CYS A 443 -16.67 21.86 -15.86
N GLY A 444 -17.30 21.41 -14.76
CA GLY A 444 -18.23 20.27 -14.77
C GLY A 444 -17.60 18.93 -15.21
N GLY A 445 -16.28 18.76 -15.00
CA GLY A 445 -15.57 17.55 -15.37
C GLY A 445 -15.46 17.35 -16.89
N ASN A 446 -15.56 18.40 -17.71
CA ASN A 446 -15.38 18.32 -19.16
C ASN A 446 -13.90 17.99 -19.49
N PRO A 447 -13.60 16.78 -20.08
CA PRO A 447 -12.23 16.36 -20.32
C PRO A 447 -11.44 17.29 -21.26
N TRP A 448 -12.10 17.89 -22.23
CA TRP A 448 -11.43 18.81 -23.18
C TRP A 448 -10.92 20.08 -22.50
N ILE A 449 -11.76 20.69 -21.67
CA ILE A 449 -11.39 21.89 -20.89
C ILE A 449 -10.35 21.49 -19.82
N GLY A 450 -10.55 20.37 -19.14
CA GLY A 450 -9.60 19.88 -18.15
C GLY A 450 -8.21 19.61 -18.73
N ASN A 451 -8.11 18.99 -19.92
CA ASN A 451 -6.83 18.78 -20.59
C ASN A 451 -6.24 20.10 -21.11
N ALA A 452 -7.03 21.11 -21.49
CA ALA A 452 -6.51 22.44 -21.79
C ALA A 452 -5.86 23.09 -20.57
N ILE A 453 -6.44 22.92 -19.35
CA ILE A 453 -5.84 23.39 -18.08
C ILE A 453 -4.49 22.67 -17.85
N LEU A 454 -4.40 21.38 -18.11
CA LEU A 454 -3.13 20.63 -18.04
C LEU A 454 -2.08 21.20 -19.00
N LEU A 455 -2.45 21.48 -20.23
CA LEU A 455 -1.54 22.09 -21.21
C LEU A 455 -1.06 23.49 -20.77
N VAL A 456 -1.94 24.31 -20.23
CA VAL A 456 -1.58 25.62 -19.66
C VAL A 456 -0.59 25.43 -18.48
N PHE A 457 -0.84 24.47 -17.60
CA PHE A 457 0.10 24.16 -16.52
C PHE A 457 1.48 23.76 -17.07
N CYS A 458 1.54 22.87 -18.05
CA CYS A 458 2.80 22.44 -18.68
C CYS A 458 3.53 23.64 -19.36
N ALA A 459 2.80 24.52 -20.03
CA ALA A 459 3.37 25.72 -20.61
C ALA A 459 3.94 26.69 -19.56
N LEU A 460 3.22 26.90 -18.45
CA LEU A 460 3.70 27.71 -17.32
C LEU A 460 4.97 27.11 -16.69
N VAL A 461 5.05 25.79 -16.55
CA VAL A 461 6.26 25.10 -16.06
C VAL A 461 7.44 25.30 -17.00
N TYR A 462 7.21 25.30 -18.31
CA TYR A 462 8.26 25.52 -19.30
C TYR A 462 8.81 26.97 -19.29
N LEU A 463 7.96 27.94 -18.98
CA LEU A 463 8.31 29.36 -18.95
C LEU A 463 8.99 29.80 -17.61
N LEU A 464 8.80 29.04 -16.50
CA LEU A 464 9.32 29.31 -15.15
C LEU A 464 10.55 28.49 -14.83
#